data_2c841fe8ef9fb919b324faecdae871c3
#
_entry.id   2c841fe8ef9fb919b324faecdae871c3
#
_cell.length_a   1.000
_cell.length_b   1.000
_cell.length_c   1.000
_cell.angle_alpha   90.00
_cell.angle_beta   90.00
_cell.angle_gamma   90.00
#
_symmetry.space_group_name_H-M   'P 1'
#
loop_
_entity.id
_entity.type
_entity.pdbx_description
1 polymer ?
#
loop_
_entity_poly.entity_id
_entity_poly.type
_entity_poly.pdbx_seq_one_letter_code
_entity_poly.pdbx_strand_id
1 'polypeptide(L)'
;MEIETLLASLDEVGEDVSEGDFYARARKLEGLNPLATARIERIILVHRLREVVAQVGFTHFEAAIPDIEGELDINLRRAALDIDPTWVPAIENRGEGVFIAFKKQAIDQWLKQKAVRERGEELHRGFPKWCNTRGIPQDKANFPGLPYIMLHSLSHLLITAVSLECGYVASAIGERIYAGDSGYGILLYTGTSGNDGTLGGLVQIGKRIELLLISALELGRLCSNDPVCAQHGPENDAEDRFLHGAACHGCLLIAETACERRNDFLDRALVVNTVSGNGVAFFPDEW
;
A
#
# COMPACT_ATOMS: atom_id res chain seq x y z
N MET A 1 1.45 -11.05 -15.21
CA MET A 1 0.44 -10.67 -16.22
C MET A 1 -0.11 -9.27 -16.00
N GLU A 2 -0.67 -8.91 -14.85
CA GLU A 2 -1.23 -7.55 -14.62
C GLU A 2 -0.16 -6.44 -14.65
N ILE A 3 0.90 -6.56 -13.86
CA ILE A 3 2.01 -5.58 -13.87
C ILE A 3 2.74 -5.53 -15.21
N GLU A 4 2.93 -6.65 -15.88
CA GLU A 4 3.57 -6.71 -17.19
C GLU A 4 2.75 -5.95 -18.24
N THR A 5 1.42 -6.03 -18.17
CA THR A 5 0.51 -5.25 -18.99
C THR A 5 0.62 -3.76 -18.72
N LEU A 6 0.67 -3.37 -17.42
CA LEU A 6 0.82 -1.98 -17.00
C LEU A 6 2.22 -1.41 -17.32
N LEU A 7 3.27 -2.23 -17.28
CA LEU A 7 4.63 -1.85 -17.66
C LEU A 7 4.94 -1.99 -19.14
N ALA A 8 4.03 -2.58 -19.93
CA ALA A 8 4.21 -2.68 -21.39
C ALA A 8 4.49 -1.30 -22.00
N SER A 9 5.37 -1.25 -22.99
CA SER A 9 5.82 0.00 -23.62
C SER A 9 4.73 0.68 -24.49
N LEU A 10 3.48 0.27 -24.36
CA LEU A 10 2.35 0.79 -25.13
C LEU A 10 1.80 2.07 -24.48
N ASP A 11 1.43 3.04 -25.30
CA ASP A 11 0.78 4.27 -24.84
C ASP A 11 -0.67 4.02 -24.39
N GLU A 12 -1.30 3.01 -24.94
CA GLU A 12 -2.65 2.55 -24.61
C GLU A 12 -2.69 1.04 -24.46
N VAL A 13 -3.48 0.56 -23.51
CA VAL A 13 -3.73 -0.86 -23.25
C VAL A 13 -5.21 -1.08 -23.01
N GLY A 14 -5.79 -2.13 -23.65
CA GLY A 14 -7.21 -2.41 -23.61
C GLY A 14 -8.00 -1.64 -24.67
N GLU A 15 -9.32 -1.72 -24.59
CA GLU A 15 -10.23 -1.07 -25.54
C GLU A 15 -11.11 -0.05 -24.82
N ASP A 16 -11.22 1.17 -25.37
CA ASP A 16 -12.11 2.22 -24.84
C ASP A 16 -13.56 1.98 -25.27
N VAL A 17 -14.14 0.90 -24.78
CA VAL A 17 -15.54 0.53 -24.98
C VAL A 17 -16.28 0.52 -23.63
N SER A 18 -17.55 0.95 -23.61
CA SER A 18 -18.32 1.12 -22.38
C SER A 18 -18.39 -0.15 -21.51
N GLU A 19 -18.47 -1.31 -22.14
CA GLU A 19 -18.56 -2.62 -21.47
C GLU A 19 -17.20 -3.33 -21.32
N GLY A 20 -16.09 -2.66 -21.66
CA GLY A 20 -14.75 -3.24 -21.55
C GLY A 20 -14.34 -3.48 -20.10
N ASP A 21 -13.53 -4.49 -19.89
CA ASP A 21 -13.05 -4.87 -18.56
C ASP A 21 -11.86 -4.02 -18.10
N PHE A 22 -11.06 -3.53 -19.05
CA PHE A 22 -9.86 -2.76 -18.77
C PHE A 22 -9.52 -1.79 -19.91
N TYR A 23 -9.21 -0.55 -19.53
CA TYR A 23 -8.65 0.46 -20.44
C TYR A 23 -7.74 1.41 -19.70
N ALA A 24 -6.51 1.58 -20.19
CA ALA A 24 -5.51 2.42 -19.57
C ALA A 24 -4.67 3.16 -20.61
N ARG A 25 -4.23 4.38 -20.27
CA ARG A 25 -3.37 5.22 -21.12
C ARG A 25 -2.17 5.72 -20.34
N ALA A 26 -1.00 5.65 -20.95
CA ALA A 26 0.20 6.26 -20.40
C ALA A 26 0.10 7.78 -20.45
N ARG A 27 0.49 8.43 -19.35
CA ARG A 27 0.66 9.88 -19.29
C ARG A 27 2.09 10.25 -19.68
N LYS A 28 2.26 11.32 -20.45
CA LYS A 28 3.58 11.91 -20.68
C LYS A 28 4.14 12.50 -19.39
N LEU A 29 5.41 12.25 -19.13
CA LEU A 29 6.11 12.74 -17.93
C LEU A 29 6.67 14.17 -18.10
N GLU A 30 6.09 14.98 -18.97
CA GLU A 30 6.50 16.37 -19.22
C GLU A 30 6.09 17.25 -18.03
N GLY A 31 7.00 18.13 -17.58
CA GLY A 31 6.71 19.07 -16.48
C GLY A 31 6.83 18.50 -15.07
N LEU A 32 7.28 17.24 -14.92
CA LEU A 32 7.56 16.67 -13.62
C LEU A 32 8.75 17.34 -12.94
N ASN A 33 8.67 17.48 -11.63
CA ASN A 33 9.81 17.83 -10.78
C ASN A 33 10.97 16.85 -11.05
N PRO A 34 12.24 17.33 -11.12
CA PRO A 34 13.41 16.47 -11.31
C PRO A 34 13.49 15.28 -10.36
N LEU A 35 13.04 15.45 -9.12
CA LEU A 35 13.03 14.39 -8.13
C LEU A 35 12.06 13.26 -8.49
N ALA A 36 10.83 13.61 -8.87
CA ALA A 36 9.86 12.62 -9.35
C ALA A 36 10.38 11.92 -10.61
N THR A 37 10.94 12.68 -11.54
CA THR A 37 11.55 12.15 -12.79
C THR A 37 12.73 11.20 -12.50
N ALA A 38 13.49 11.44 -11.44
CA ALA A 38 14.61 10.56 -11.06
C ALA A 38 14.14 9.17 -10.57
N ARG A 39 12.93 9.04 -10.05
CA ARG A 39 12.42 7.82 -9.41
C ARG A 39 11.24 7.19 -10.13
N ILE A 40 10.38 7.98 -10.73
CA ILE A 40 9.20 7.50 -11.47
C ILE A 40 9.63 7.15 -12.90
N GLU A 41 9.24 5.96 -13.31
CA GLU A 41 9.44 5.47 -14.67
C GLU A 41 8.25 5.81 -15.56
N ARG A 42 7.04 5.64 -15.02
CA ARG A 42 5.80 5.74 -15.78
C ARG A 42 4.63 6.12 -14.90
N ILE A 43 3.68 6.86 -15.46
CA ILE A 43 2.36 7.10 -14.87
C ILE A 43 1.32 6.65 -15.88
N ILE A 44 0.40 5.81 -15.45
CA ILE A 44 -0.65 5.25 -16.29
C ILE A 44 -2.00 5.59 -15.68
N LEU A 45 -2.85 6.21 -16.48
CA LEU A 45 -4.22 6.55 -16.14
C LEU A 45 -5.10 5.35 -16.48
N VAL A 46 -5.62 4.68 -15.47
CA VAL A 46 -6.52 3.53 -15.64
C VAL A 46 -7.94 4.07 -15.69
N HIS A 47 -8.47 4.22 -16.89
CA HIS A 47 -9.81 4.78 -17.12
C HIS A 47 -10.93 3.77 -16.82
N ARG A 48 -10.59 2.49 -16.87
CA ARG A 48 -11.52 1.41 -16.57
C ARG A 48 -10.80 0.23 -15.99
N LEU A 49 -11.31 -0.25 -14.88
CA LEU A 49 -10.85 -1.43 -14.17
C LEU A 49 -12.07 -2.22 -13.72
N ARG A 50 -12.11 -3.51 -14.06
CA ARG A 50 -13.08 -4.44 -13.52
C ARG A 50 -12.42 -5.29 -12.44
N GLU A 51 -12.99 -5.25 -11.24
CA GLU A 51 -12.59 -6.06 -10.11
C GLU A 51 -13.72 -7.02 -9.74
N VAL A 52 -13.40 -8.26 -9.47
CA VAL A 52 -14.34 -9.25 -8.94
C VAL A 52 -13.90 -9.63 -7.54
N VAL A 53 -14.71 -9.27 -6.54
CA VAL A 53 -14.46 -9.61 -5.14
C VAL A 53 -15.30 -10.82 -4.78
N ALA A 54 -14.65 -11.96 -4.53
CA ALA A 54 -15.29 -13.20 -4.13
C ALA A 54 -15.25 -13.39 -2.61
N GLN A 55 -16.40 -13.69 -2.02
CA GLN A 55 -16.49 -14.02 -0.59
C GLN A 55 -16.20 -15.52 -0.40
N VAL A 56 -15.07 -15.84 0.19
CA VAL A 56 -14.64 -17.23 0.43
C VAL A 56 -14.93 -17.72 1.86
N GLY A 57 -15.35 -16.81 2.76
CA GLY A 57 -15.63 -17.12 4.15
C GLY A 57 -15.94 -15.86 4.94
N PHE A 58 -16.06 -16.01 6.24
CA PHE A 58 -16.26 -14.91 7.18
C PHE A 58 -15.52 -15.18 8.49
N THR A 59 -15.31 -14.13 9.26
CA THR A 59 -14.71 -14.23 10.59
C THR A 59 -15.77 -14.01 11.64
N HIS A 60 -15.80 -14.88 12.65
CA HIS A 60 -16.57 -14.67 13.87
C HIS A 60 -15.68 -14.07 14.93
N PHE A 61 -16.22 -13.10 15.66
CA PHE A 61 -15.69 -12.71 16.95
C PHE A 61 -16.22 -13.70 17.97
N GLU A 62 -15.35 -14.45 18.61
CA GLU A 62 -15.72 -15.20 19.82
C GLU A 62 -15.84 -14.20 20.97
N ALA A 63 -16.80 -14.47 21.88
CA ALA A 63 -16.97 -13.62 23.05
C ALA A 63 -15.64 -13.53 23.82
N ALA A 64 -15.19 -12.30 24.05
CA ALA A 64 -13.96 -12.09 24.79
C ALA A 64 -14.12 -12.64 26.20
N ILE A 65 -13.31 -13.62 26.55
CA ILE A 65 -13.20 -14.11 27.92
C ILE A 65 -12.04 -13.35 28.53
N PRO A 66 -12.26 -12.51 29.58
CA PRO A 66 -11.16 -11.85 30.25
C PRO A 66 -10.21 -12.90 30.80
N ASP A 67 -8.93 -12.74 30.56
CA ASP A 67 -7.91 -13.56 31.20
C ASP A 67 -7.76 -13.22 32.70
N ILE A 68 -6.83 -13.89 33.36
CA ILE A 68 -6.58 -13.70 34.81
C ILE A 68 -6.06 -12.28 35.11
N GLU A 69 -5.49 -11.58 34.11
CA GLU A 69 -4.98 -10.24 34.21
C GLU A 69 -5.98 -9.16 33.79
N GLY A 70 -7.17 -9.58 33.31
CA GLY A 70 -8.26 -8.69 32.92
C GLY A 70 -8.12 -8.14 31.50
N GLU A 71 -7.19 -8.64 30.71
CA GLU A 71 -7.06 -8.28 29.29
C GLU A 71 -8.10 -9.04 28.46
N LEU A 72 -8.73 -8.34 27.53
CA LEU A 72 -9.72 -8.89 26.61
C LEU A 72 -9.02 -9.43 25.36
N ASP A 73 -8.78 -10.73 25.32
CA ASP A 73 -8.29 -11.40 24.12
C ASP A 73 -9.45 -11.67 23.15
N ILE A 74 -9.45 -10.99 22.02
CA ILE A 74 -10.48 -11.16 20.98
C ILE A 74 -10.03 -12.28 20.04
N ASN A 75 -10.51 -13.49 20.28
CA ASN A 75 -10.27 -14.60 19.39
C ASN A 75 -11.08 -14.47 18.10
N LEU A 76 -10.38 -14.46 16.95
CA LEU A 76 -10.97 -14.46 15.62
C LEU A 76 -11.03 -15.89 15.08
N ARG A 77 -12.24 -16.42 14.91
CA ARG A 77 -12.43 -17.71 14.24
C ARG A 77 -12.83 -17.52 12.80
N ARG A 78 -12.08 -18.13 11.88
CA ARG A 78 -12.42 -18.15 10.45
C ARG A 78 -13.38 -19.29 10.17
N ALA A 79 -14.48 -19.00 9.49
CA ALA A 79 -15.43 -19.98 9.00
C ALA A 79 -15.52 -19.92 7.49
N ALA A 80 -15.38 -21.06 6.81
CA ALA A 80 -15.66 -21.17 5.38
C ALA A 80 -17.18 -21.08 5.15
N LEU A 81 -17.58 -20.73 3.94
CA LEU A 81 -19.01 -20.70 3.55
C LEU A 81 -19.62 -22.08 3.52
N ASP A 82 -18.81 -23.08 3.16
CA ASP A 82 -19.19 -24.49 3.12
C ASP A 82 -17.96 -25.37 3.39
N ILE A 83 -18.16 -26.66 3.67
CA ILE A 83 -17.09 -27.65 3.88
C ILE A 83 -16.34 -27.91 2.56
N ASP A 84 -17.05 -27.96 1.44
CA ASP A 84 -16.49 -28.17 0.09
C ASP A 84 -17.24 -27.27 -0.93
N PRO A 85 -16.93 -25.96 -0.94
CA PRO A 85 -17.68 -25.01 -1.77
C PRO A 85 -17.41 -25.23 -3.25
N THR A 86 -18.45 -25.54 -4.02
CA THR A 86 -18.41 -25.60 -5.49
C THR A 86 -18.65 -24.24 -6.15
N TRP A 87 -19.12 -23.26 -5.41
CA TRP A 87 -19.32 -21.87 -5.82
C TRP A 87 -19.17 -20.92 -4.63
N VAL A 88 -18.88 -19.67 -4.93
CA VAL A 88 -18.82 -18.59 -3.93
C VAL A 88 -19.56 -17.36 -4.46
N PRO A 89 -20.24 -16.59 -3.60
CA PRO A 89 -20.82 -15.32 -4.01
C PRO A 89 -19.70 -14.34 -4.38
N ALA A 90 -19.94 -13.55 -5.42
CA ALA A 90 -19.00 -12.53 -5.87
C ALA A 90 -19.73 -11.25 -6.26
N ILE A 91 -19.05 -10.11 -6.09
CA ILE A 91 -19.52 -8.80 -6.52
C ILE A 91 -18.54 -8.30 -7.57
N GLU A 92 -19.07 -7.79 -8.67
CA GLU A 92 -18.33 -7.10 -9.70
C GLU A 92 -18.33 -5.60 -9.39
N ASN A 93 -17.13 -5.03 -9.30
CA ASN A 93 -16.91 -3.60 -9.17
C ASN A 93 -16.28 -3.07 -10.47
N ARG A 94 -16.72 -1.90 -10.90
CA ARG A 94 -16.11 -1.17 -12.01
C ARG A 94 -15.58 0.15 -11.49
N GLY A 95 -14.31 0.41 -11.72
CA GLY A 95 -13.63 1.57 -11.19
C GLY A 95 -12.63 2.16 -12.18
N GLU A 96 -11.86 3.06 -11.66
CA GLU A 96 -10.76 3.75 -12.32
C GLU A 96 -9.57 3.80 -11.39
N GLY A 97 -8.41 4.19 -11.89
CA GLY A 97 -7.22 4.26 -11.06
C GLY A 97 -6.07 5.05 -11.67
N VAL A 98 -5.00 5.09 -10.91
CA VAL A 98 -3.70 5.58 -11.36
C VAL A 98 -2.63 4.57 -10.96
N PHE A 99 -1.81 4.18 -11.92
CA PHE A 99 -0.65 3.34 -11.68
C PHE A 99 0.62 4.16 -11.81
N ILE A 100 1.49 4.05 -10.79
CA ILE A 100 2.79 4.73 -10.74
C ILE A 100 3.87 3.65 -10.77
N ALA A 101 4.64 3.59 -11.84
CA ALA A 101 5.80 2.71 -11.96
C ALA A 101 7.07 3.42 -11.49
N PHE A 102 7.91 2.71 -10.76
CA PHE A 102 9.17 3.21 -10.22
C PHE A 102 10.36 2.60 -10.95
N LYS A 103 11.39 3.41 -11.17
CA LYS A 103 12.61 2.98 -11.84
C LYS A 103 13.34 1.92 -11.00
N LYS A 104 13.50 0.74 -11.57
CA LYS A 104 14.25 -0.36 -10.94
C LYS A 104 15.65 0.09 -10.52
N GLN A 105 16.34 0.84 -11.38
CA GLN A 105 17.68 1.33 -11.08
C GLN A 105 17.74 2.21 -9.82
N ALA A 106 16.71 3.06 -9.58
CA ALA A 106 16.65 3.91 -8.39
C ALA A 106 16.47 3.06 -7.12
N ILE A 107 15.60 2.05 -7.18
CA ILE A 107 15.38 1.12 -6.06
C ILE A 107 16.64 0.28 -5.80
N ASP A 108 17.27 -0.25 -6.84
CA ASP A 108 18.51 -1.05 -6.71
C ASP A 108 19.67 -0.22 -6.11
N GLN A 109 19.76 1.08 -6.43
CA GLN A 109 20.75 1.97 -5.84
C GLN A 109 20.45 2.27 -4.37
N TRP A 110 19.18 2.49 -4.03
CA TRP A 110 18.73 2.71 -2.67
C TRP A 110 19.01 1.50 -1.77
N LEU A 111 18.72 0.29 -2.24
CA LEU A 111 18.98 -0.96 -1.51
C LEU A 111 20.47 -1.24 -1.24
N LYS A 112 21.40 -0.61 -2.00
CA LYS A 112 22.85 -0.75 -1.76
C LYS A 112 23.34 0.09 -0.58
N GLN A 113 22.56 1.03 -0.10
CA GLN A 113 22.95 1.88 1.03
C GLN A 113 23.00 1.05 2.32
N LYS A 114 24.06 1.27 3.12
CA LYS A 114 24.29 0.49 4.35
C LYS A 114 23.13 0.65 5.33
N ALA A 115 22.71 1.89 5.60
CA ALA A 115 21.62 2.16 6.52
C ALA A 115 20.30 1.48 6.11
N VAL A 116 20.00 1.42 4.79
CA VAL A 116 18.81 0.75 4.27
C VAL A 116 18.86 -0.76 4.52
N ARG A 117 20.00 -1.39 4.32
CA ARG A 117 20.17 -2.83 4.62
C ARG A 117 20.02 -3.14 6.09
N GLU A 118 20.64 -2.33 6.96
CA GLU A 118 20.54 -2.47 8.42
C GLU A 118 19.09 -2.35 8.88
N ARG A 119 18.32 -1.39 8.32
CA ARG A 119 16.88 -1.27 8.58
C ARG A 119 16.09 -2.48 8.09
N GLY A 120 16.49 -3.04 6.94
CA GLY A 120 15.88 -4.27 6.42
C GLY A 120 16.10 -5.48 7.33
N GLU A 121 17.28 -5.61 7.88
CA GLU A 121 17.60 -6.67 8.85
C GLU A 121 16.79 -6.50 10.14
N GLU A 122 16.62 -5.25 10.61
CA GLU A 122 15.80 -4.94 11.77
C GLU A 122 14.34 -5.35 11.56
N LEU A 123 13.73 -4.94 10.44
CA LEU A 123 12.35 -5.32 10.10
C LEU A 123 12.21 -6.85 9.91
N HIS A 124 13.20 -7.49 9.30
CA HIS A 124 13.20 -8.93 9.09
C HIS A 124 13.27 -9.71 10.42
N ARG A 125 13.97 -9.20 11.44
CA ARG A 125 14.01 -9.86 12.77
C ARG A 125 12.65 -9.96 13.43
N GLY A 126 11.73 -9.01 13.18
CA GLY A 126 10.37 -9.07 13.68
C GLY A 126 9.47 -10.10 12.98
N PHE A 127 9.84 -10.55 11.77
CA PHE A 127 8.99 -11.40 10.95
C PHE A 127 8.64 -12.78 11.57
N PRO A 128 9.56 -13.51 12.21
CA PRO A 128 9.22 -14.76 12.90
C PRO A 128 8.18 -14.57 14.02
N LYS A 129 8.29 -13.48 14.79
CA LYS A 129 7.34 -13.14 15.85
C LYS A 129 5.97 -12.84 15.26
N TRP A 130 5.90 -12.04 14.20
CA TRP A 130 4.67 -11.74 13.46
C TRP A 130 4.00 -13.02 12.93
N CYS A 131 4.76 -13.96 12.35
CA CYS A 131 4.24 -15.24 11.90
C CYS A 131 3.61 -16.02 13.05
N ASN A 132 4.30 -16.09 14.20
CA ASN A 132 3.82 -16.81 15.37
C ASN A 132 2.53 -16.21 15.92
N THR A 133 2.46 -14.90 16.08
CA THR A 133 1.26 -14.17 16.55
C THR A 133 0.06 -14.37 15.62
N ARG A 134 0.32 -14.48 14.31
CA ARG A 134 -0.73 -14.73 13.30
C ARG A 134 -1.06 -16.20 13.09
N GLY A 135 -0.38 -17.12 13.78
CA GLY A 135 -0.53 -18.57 13.59
C GLY A 135 -0.16 -19.04 12.18
N ILE A 136 0.73 -18.32 11.50
CA ILE A 136 1.18 -18.62 10.14
C ILE A 136 2.49 -19.41 10.22
N PRO A 137 2.56 -20.65 9.68
CA PRO A 137 3.81 -21.39 9.60
C PRO A 137 4.87 -20.59 8.82
N GLN A 138 6.09 -20.46 9.36
CA GLN A 138 7.15 -19.65 8.77
C GLN A 138 7.56 -20.14 7.37
N ASP A 139 7.46 -21.43 7.09
CA ASP A 139 7.71 -22.03 5.78
C ASP A 139 6.63 -21.69 4.72
N LYS A 140 5.49 -21.17 5.16
CA LYS A 140 4.37 -20.73 4.29
C LYS A 140 4.27 -19.19 4.18
N ALA A 141 5.10 -18.46 4.89
CA ALA A 141 5.11 -17.00 4.89
C ALA A 141 6.39 -16.48 4.23
N ASN A 142 6.26 -15.43 3.44
CA ASN A 142 7.39 -14.75 2.83
C ASN A 142 7.47 -13.31 3.34
N PHE A 143 8.65 -12.89 3.79
CA PHE A 143 8.91 -11.50 4.07
C PHE A 143 8.89 -10.71 2.75
N PRO A 144 8.10 -9.62 2.62
CA PRO A 144 7.88 -8.99 1.32
C PRO A 144 9.08 -8.17 0.83
N GLY A 145 10.06 -7.90 1.69
CA GLY A 145 11.24 -7.10 1.37
C GLY A 145 11.02 -5.59 1.45
N LEU A 146 12.12 -4.86 1.54
CA LEU A 146 12.11 -3.39 1.70
C LEU A 146 11.41 -2.62 0.58
N PRO A 147 11.57 -2.99 -0.71
CA PRO A 147 10.86 -2.30 -1.78
C PRO A 147 9.34 -2.35 -1.60
N TYR A 148 8.81 -3.50 -1.20
CA TYR A 148 7.39 -3.64 -0.90
C TYR A 148 6.97 -2.72 0.24
N ILE A 149 7.69 -2.77 1.38
CA ILE A 149 7.36 -1.97 2.58
C ILE A 149 7.41 -0.46 2.27
N MET A 150 8.41 -0.02 1.52
CA MET A 150 8.55 1.37 1.09
C MET A 150 7.38 1.80 0.18
N LEU A 151 7.06 1.01 -0.85
CA LEU A 151 5.97 1.33 -1.77
C LEU A 151 4.60 1.27 -1.09
N HIS A 152 4.39 0.30 -0.20
CA HIS A 152 3.18 0.19 0.61
C HIS A 152 3.01 1.39 1.54
N SER A 153 4.08 1.82 2.21
CA SER A 153 4.04 3.02 3.03
C SER A 153 3.77 4.29 2.21
N LEU A 154 4.36 4.38 1.02
CA LEU A 154 4.10 5.50 0.10
C LEU A 154 2.66 5.49 -0.41
N SER A 155 2.07 4.33 -0.68
CA SER A 155 0.67 4.24 -1.13
C SER A 155 -0.30 4.76 -0.07
N HIS A 156 -0.06 4.47 1.20
CA HIS A 156 -0.87 4.99 2.31
C HIS A 156 -0.77 6.52 2.43
N LEU A 157 0.43 7.07 2.28
CA LEU A 157 0.60 8.53 2.24
C LEU A 157 -0.11 9.15 1.02
N LEU A 158 -0.04 8.50 -0.13
CA LEU A 158 -0.74 8.96 -1.34
C LEU A 158 -2.25 8.87 -1.19
N ILE A 159 -2.80 7.78 -0.63
CA ILE A 159 -4.24 7.65 -0.34
C ILE A 159 -4.70 8.79 0.57
N THR A 160 -3.93 9.10 1.60
CA THR A 160 -4.23 10.21 2.52
C THR A 160 -4.20 11.56 1.79
N ALA A 161 -3.16 11.83 0.99
CA ALA A 161 -3.05 13.07 0.21
C ALA A 161 -4.19 13.21 -0.82
N VAL A 162 -4.53 12.12 -1.52
CA VAL A 162 -5.66 12.09 -2.47
C VAL A 162 -6.99 12.34 -1.76
N SER A 163 -7.20 11.73 -0.61
CA SER A 163 -8.41 11.90 0.20
C SER A 163 -8.59 13.36 0.66
N LEU A 164 -7.53 13.97 1.14
CA LEU A 164 -7.53 15.37 1.59
C LEU A 164 -7.77 16.38 0.46
N GLU A 165 -7.11 16.16 -0.70
CA GLU A 165 -7.19 17.08 -1.84
C GLU A 165 -8.51 16.97 -2.61
N CYS A 166 -9.07 15.76 -2.73
CA CYS A 166 -10.16 15.47 -3.65
C CYS A 166 -11.47 15.14 -2.96
N GLY A 167 -11.47 15.08 -1.62
CA GLY A 167 -12.67 14.77 -0.84
C GLY A 167 -13.15 13.31 -0.97
N TYR A 168 -12.32 12.41 -1.49
CA TYR A 168 -12.62 10.98 -1.42
C TYR A 168 -12.53 10.49 0.02
N VAL A 169 -13.41 9.60 0.40
CA VAL A 169 -13.22 8.84 1.65
C VAL A 169 -12.06 7.88 1.43
N ALA A 170 -11.05 7.91 2.30
CA ALA A 170 -9.84 7.07 2.15
C ALA A 170 -10.18 5.58 2.01
N SER A 171 -11.25 5.10 2.67
CA SER A 171 -11.73 3.72 2.57
C SER A 171 -12.33 3.34 1.20
N ALA A 172 -12.59 4.31 0.33
CA ALA A 172 -13.08 4.07 -1.03
C ALA A 172 -11.95 3.92 -2.06
N ILE A 173 -10.69 4.17 -1.66
CA ILE A 173 -9.51 4.03 -2.51
C ILE A 173 -8.79 2.75 -2.10
N GLY A 174 -8.79 1.77 -2.98
CA GLY A 174 -7.99 0.55 -2.82
C GLY A 174 -6.56 0.74 -3.32
N GLU A 175 -5.68 -0.11 -2.85
CA GLU A 175 -4.29 -0.15 -3.32
C GLU A 175 -3.90 -1.55 -3.79
N ARG A 176 -2.91 -1.59 -4.69
CA ARG A 176 -2.18 -2.81 -5.01
C ARG A 176 -0.71 -2.49 -5.22
N ILE A 177 0.13 -3.22 -4.52
CA ILE A 177 1.58 -2.99 -4.52
C ILE A 177 2.27 -4.06 -5.35
N TYR A 178 3.12 -3.63 -6.26
CA TYR A 178 3.95 -4.50 -7.07
C TYR A 178 5.41 -4.27 -6.70
N ALA A 179 6.07 -5.33 -6.23
CA ALA A 179 7.48 -5.29 -5.87
C ALA A 179 8.10 -6.67 -6.13
N GLY A 180 8.79 -6.81 -7.25
CA GLY A 180 9.39 -8.08 -7.65
C GLY A 180 10.15 -7.97 -8.97
N ASP A 181 10.46 -9.11 -9.56
CA ASP A 181 11.26 -9.20 -10.79
C ASP A 181 10.60 -8.52 -11.99
N SER A 182 9.27 -8.53 -12.05
CA SER A 182 8.51 -7.89 -13.12
C SER A 182 8.49 -6.36 -13.01
N GLY A 183 8.91 -5.78 -11.89
CA GLY A 183 8.98 -4.32 -11.70
C GLY A 183 8.45 -3.85 -10.35
N TYR A 184 8.37 -2.52 -10.22
CA TYR A 184 7.97 -1.83 -9.00
C TYR A 184 6.87 -0.81 -9.31
N GLY A 185 5.76 -0.86 -8.59
CA GLY A 185 4.66 0.06 -8.82
C GLY A 185 3.61 0.06 -7.74
N ILE A 186 2.79 1.11 -7.76
CA ILE A 186 1.61 1.30 -6.93
C ILE A 186 0.42 1.54 -7.86
N LEU A 187 -0.62 0.74 -7.73
CA LEU A 187 -1.93 1.00 -8.31
C LEU A 187 -2.86 1.49 -7.21
N LEU A 188 -3.33 2.72 -7.33
CA LEU A 188 -4.44 3.25 -6.54
C LEU A 188 -5.69 3.18 -7.39
N TYR A 189 -6.78 2.64 -6.85
CA TYR A 189 -8.00 2.46 -7.62
C TYR A 189 -9.25 2.64 -6.77
N THR A 190 -10.36 2.97 -7.42
CA THR A 190 -11.69 2.95 -6.81
C THR A 190 -12.44 1.73 -7.31
N GLY A 191 -13.12 1.04 -6.41
CA GLY A 191 -13.88 -0.17 -6.72
C GLY A 191 -15.35 -0.09 -6.31
N THR A 192 -15.89 1.12 -6.08
CA THR A 192 -17.28 1.29 -5.67
C THR A 192 -18.20 1.42 -6.87
N SER A 193 -19.13 0.48 -7.02
CA SER A 193 -20.29 0.57 -7.91
C SER A 193 -21.37 1.52 -7.41
N GLY A 194 -21.09 2.34 -6.38
CA GLY A 194 -22.05 3.26 -5.75
C GLY A 194 -21.89 4.69 -6.24
N ASN A 195 -23.01 5.39 -6.31
CA ASN A 195 -23.18 6.76 -6.84
C ASN A 195 -22.38 7.89 -6.15
N ASP A 196 -21.44 7.60 -5.27
CA ASP A 196 -20.77 8.59 -4.43
C ASP A 196 -19.38 9.02 -4.94
N GLY A 197 -18.91 8.49 -6.07
CA GLY A 197 -17.71 8.92 -6.73
C GLY A 197 -17.98 9.28 -8.19
N THR A 198 -17.75 10.52 -8.57
CA THR A 198 -17.74 10.91 -9.98
C THR A 198 -16.67 10.09 -10.68
N LEU A 199 -17.06 9.18 -11.58
CA LEU A 199 -16.14 8.52 -12.51
C LEU A 199 -15.24 9.60 -13.16
N GLY A 200 -13.94 9.43 -13.11
CA GLY A 200 -12.97 10.40 -13.64
C GLY A 200 -12.15 11.12 -12.56
N GLY A 201 -12.44 10.97 -11.27
CA GLY A 201 -11.71 11.63 -10.20
C GLY A 201 -10.26 11.18 -10.08
N LEU A 202 -9.99 9.87 -9.98
CA LEU A 202 -8.61 9.34 -9.88
C LEU A 202 -7.82 9.53 -11.17
N VAL A 203 -8.46 9.41 -12.33
CA VAL A 203 -7.82 9.73 -13.60
C VAL A 203 -7.42 11.21 -13.68
N GLN A 204 -8.28 12.14 -13.22
CA GLN A 204 -7.92 13.56 -13.18
C GLN A 204 -6.78 13.84 -12.17
N ILE A 205 -6.80 13.15 -11.04
CA ILE A 205 -5.72 13.17 -10.05
C ILE A 205 -4.42 12.67 -10.68
N GLY A 206 -4.48 11.57 -11.40
CA GLY A 206 -3.32 10.99 -12.09
C GLY A 206 -2.64 11.96 -13.06
N LYS A 207 -3.38 12.92 -13.62
CA LYS A 207 -2.81 13.96 -14.48
C LYS A 207 -1.89 14.94 -13.75
N ARG A 208 -1.98 15.03 -12.41
CA ARG A 208 -1.19 15.90 -11.54
C ARG A 208 -0.65 15.18 -10.30
N ILE A 209 -0.42 13.87 -10.42
CA ILE A 209 -0.01 13.01 -9.30
C ILE A 209 1.30 13.46 -8.64
N GLU A 210 2.15 14.18 -9.36
CA GLU A 210 3.39 14.77 -8.82
C GLU A 210 3.13 15.76 -7.69
N LEU A 211 2.06 16.55 -7.76
CA LEU A 211 1.70 17.48 -6.68
C LEU A 211 1.26 16.70 -5.44
N LEU A 212 0.50 15.64 -5.65
CA LEU A 212 0.05 14.78 -4.56
C LEU A 212 1.18 13.95 -3.98
N LEU A 213 2.17 13.57 -4.79
CA LEU A 213 3.37 12.94 -4.29
C LEU A 213 4.12 13.88 -3.34
N ILE A 214 4.29 15.15 -3.69
CA ILE A 214 4.92 16.14 -2.81
C ILE A 214 4.13 16.25 -1.50
N SER A 215 2.82 16.43 -1.57
CA SER A 215 1.95 16.51 -0.37
C SER A 215 2.03 15.24 0.48
N ALA A 216 2.04 14.07 -0.15
CA ALA A 216 2.17 12.77 0.53
C ALA A 216 3.50 12.66 1.28
N LEU A 217 4.59 13.10 0.64
CA LEU A 217 5.92 13.07 1.26
C LEU A 217 6.04 14.07 2.40
N GLU A 218 5.44 15.26 2.29
CA GLU A 218 5.35 16.22 3.39
C GLU A 218 4.57 15.67 4.58
N LEU A 219 3.43 15.03 4.34
CA LEU A 219 2.64 14.34 5.37
C LEU A 219 3.45 13.24 6.09
N GLY A 220 4.30 12.53 5.35
CA GLY A 220 5.13 11.45 5.91
C GLY A 220 6.24 11.93 6.85
N ARG A 221 6.68 13.18 6.78
CA ARG A 221 7.81 13.69 7.58
C ARG A 221 7.50 13.82 9.06
N LEU A 222 6.28 14.19 9.39
CA LEU A 222 5.85 14.50 10.76
C LEU A 222 4.73 13.56 11.19
N CYS A 223 4.78 13.20 12.46
CA CYS A 223 3.71 12.46 13.12
C CYS A 223 3.43 13.10 14.48
N SER A 224 2.15 13.20 14.84
CA SER A 224 1.76 13.70 16.16
C SER A 224 2.33 12.87 17.32
N ASN A 225 2.74 11.64 17.06
CA ASN A 225 3.31 10.70 18.03
C ASN A 225 4.85 10.65 17.96
N ASP A 226 5.51 11.54 17.21
CA ASP A 226 6.97 11.63 17.22
C ASP A 226 7.49 12.19 18.57
N PRO A 227 8.64 11.74 19.06
CA PRO A 227 9.59 10.80 18.44
C PRO A 227 9.26 9.32 18.62
N VAL A 228 8.26 8.96 19.41
CA VAL A 228 7.94 7.55 19.74
C VAL A 228 7.63 6.74 18.47
N CYS A 229 6.79 7.30 17.59
CA CYS A 229 6.47 6.64 16.32
C CYS A 229 7.70 6.48 15.41
N ALA A 230 8.55 7.52 15.30
CA ALA A 230 9.73 7.49 14.43
C ALA A 230 10.81 6.51 14.94
N GLN A 231 10.83 6.21 16.24
CA GLN A 231 11.77 5.27 16.88
C GLN A 231 11.19 3.87 17.05
N HIS A 232 9.94 3.65 16.61
CA HIS A 232 9.32 2.35 16.73
C HIS A 232 10.07 1.32 15.87
N GLY A 233 10.26 0.14 16.43
CA GLY A 233 10.86 -1.02 15.79
C GLY A 233 10.03 -2.28 16.05
N PRO A 234 10.07 -3.25 15.15
CA PRO A 234 9.24 -4.47 15.20
C PRO A 234 9.57 -5.40 16.38
N GLU A 235 10.65 -5.13 17.11
CA GLU A 235 11.03 -5.86 18.32
C GLU A 235 10.36 -5.31 19.59
N ASN A 236 9.58 -4.22 19.47
CA ASN A 236 8.87 -3.63 20.60
C ASN A 236 7.74 -4.58 21.05
N ASP A 237 7.83 -5.03 22.32
CA ASP A 237 6.88 -6.00 22.88
C ASP A 237 5.46 -5.44 23.07
N ALA A 238 5.30 -4.10 23.07
CA ALA A 238 4.00 -3.47 23.25
C ALA A 238 3.06 -3.57 22.03
N GLU A 239 3.58 -3.92 20.84
CA GLU A 239 2.81 -3.98 19.60
C GLU A 239 3.04 -5.28 18.83
N ASP A 240 2.55 -6.38 19.38
CA ASP A 240 2.72 -7.71 18.79
C ASP A 240 1.91 -7.96 17.51
N ARG A 241 0.93 -7.09 17.22
CA ARG A 241 -0.07 -7.37 16.20
C ARG A 241 0.40 -7.07 14.78
N PHE A 242 1.31 -6.12 14.61
CA PHE A 242 1.73 -5.62 13.30
C PHE A 242 3.24 -5.65 13.13
N LEU A 243 3.69 -6.01 11.94
CA LEU A 243 5.09 -5.89 11.56
C LEU A 243 5.27 -4.56 10.84
N HIS A 244 5.70 -3.55 11.56
CA HIS A 244 6.03 -2.24 11.00
C HIS A 244 7.17 -1.54 11.77
N GLY A 245 7.73 -0.52 11.14
CA GLY A 245 8.63 0.44 11.77
C GLY A 245 7.88 1.71 12.14
N ALA A 246 8.30 2.85 11.65
CA ALA A 246 7.67 4.15 11.92
C ALA A 246 6.28 4.25 11.27
N ALA A 247 5.27 3.66 11.90
CA ALA A 247 3.87 3.66 11.44
C ALA A 247 2.92 3.68 12.63
N CYS A 248 1.89 4.53 12.58
CA CYS A 248 0.82 4.57 13.58
C CYS A 248 -0.43 5.24 13.01
N HIS A 249 -1.52 5.25 13.78
CA HIS A 249 -2.78 5.91 13.39
C HIS A 249 -2.63 7.42 13.11
N GLY A 250 -1.64 8.07 13.71
CA GLY A 250 -1.39 9.50 13.50
C GLY A 250 -0.69 9.84 12.18
N CYS A 251 -0.17 8.85 11.45
CA CYS A 251 0.61 9.13 10.23
C CYS A 251 0.33 8.21 9.04
N LEU A 252 0.23 6.90 9.24
CA LEU A 252 0.33 5.97 8.11
C LEU A 252 -0.81 4.96 8.02
N LEU A 253 -1.44 4.55 9.15
CA LEU A 253 -2.50 3.56 9.09
C LEU A 253 -3.77 4.13 8.46
N ILE A 254 -4.36 3.37 7.54
CA ILE A 254 -5.62 3.68 6.85
C ILE A 254 -6.69 2.63 7.22
N ALA A 255 -7.89 2.75 6.66
CA ALA A 255 -8.91 1.73 6.82
C ALA A 255 -8.40 0.37 6.28
N GLU A 256 -8.55 -0.69 7.06
CA GLU A 256 -8.06 -2.03 6.67
C GLU A 256 -8.67 -2.55 5.37
N THR A 257 -9.86 -2.09 5.03
CA THR A 257 -10.55 -2.44 3.77
C THR A 257 -9.90 -1.82 2.53
N ALA A 258 -9.14 -0.75 2.71
CA ALA A 258 -8.39 -0.06 1.65
C ALA A 258 -6.97 -0.63 1.47
N CYS A 259 -6.43 -1.30 2.51
CA CYS A 259 -5.08 -1.84 2.52
C CYS A 259 -5.06 -3.33 2.15
N GLU A 260 -4.23 -3.72 1.18
CA GLU A 260 -4.11 -5.12 0.77
C GLU A 260 -3.48 -6.03 1.83
N ARG A 261 -2.81 -5.46 2.85
CA ARG A 261 -2.13 -6.18 3.95
C ARG A 261 -2.63 -5.83 5.34
N ARG A 262 -3.80 -5.17 5.45
CA ARG A 262 -4.41 -4.80 6.75
C ARG A 262 -3.46 -4.01 7.66
N ASN A 263 -2.77 -3.05 7.08
CA ASN A 263 -1.77 -2.22 7.72
C ASN A 263 -0.51 -2.96 8.24
N ASP A 264 -0.26 -4.21 7.86
CA ASP A 264 1.02 -4.87 8.14
C ASP A 264 2.10 -4.38 7.15
N PHE A 265 3.37 -4.47 7.51
CA PHE A 265 4.52 -4.14 6.66
C PHE A 265 4.58 -2.67 6.23
N LEU A 266 4.57 -1.77 7.20
CA LEU A 266 4.62 -0.33 6.99
C LEU A 266 5.82 0.30 7.72
N ASP A 267 6.49 1.25 7.07
CA ASP A 267 7.55 2.07 7.66
C ASP A 267 7.75 3.36 6.85
N ARG A 268 7.22 4.50 7.34
CA ARG A 268 7.40 5.79 6.68
C ARG A 268 8.84 6.27 6.61
N ALA A 269 9.72 5.77 7.49
CA ALA A 269 11.14 6.11 7.46
C ALA A 269 11.83 5.61 6.17
N LEU A 270 11.31 4.56 5.53
CA LEU A 270 11.80 4.11 4.23
C LEU A 270 11.36 5.03 3.08
N VAL A 271 10.32 5.82 3.28
CA VAL A 271 9.80 6.76 2.27
C VAL A 271 10.46 8.12 2.40
N VAL A 272 10.43 8.72 3.59
CA VAL A 272 10.91 10.07 3.89
C VAL A 272 11.76 10.07 5.16
N ASN A 273 12.62 11.09 5.30
CA ASN A 273 13.33 11.29 6.56
C ASN A 273 12.35 11.68 7.67
N THR A 274 12.43 10.95 8.78
CA THR A 274 11.70 11.23 10.01
C THR A 274 12.56 12.00 11.00
N VAL A 275 12.00 12.40 12.13
CA VAL A 275 12.76 13.07 13.22
C VAL A 275 13.91 12.22 13.78
N SER A 276 13.92 10.91 13.54
CA SER A 276 15.03 10.02 13.93
C SER A 276 16.26 10.13 13.03
N GLY A 277 16.15 10.71 11.84
CA GLY A 277 17.28 11.00 10.96
C GLY A 277 18.08 9.78 10.48
N ASN A 278 17.45 8.63 10.29
CA ASN A 278 18.12 7.34 10.05
C ASN A 278 18.80 7.21 8.67
N GLY A 279 18.57 8.17 7.75
CA GLY A 279 19.16 8.16 6.42
C GLY A 279 18.76 6.97 5.54
N VAL A 280 17.57 6.41 5.78
CA VAL A 280 17.04 5.23 5.05
C VAL A 280 15.99 5.59 4.00
N ALA A 281 15.63 6.87 3.88
CA ALA A 281 14.56 7.34 3.02
C ALA A 281 14.87 7.15 1.53
N PHE A 282 13.88 6.68 0.78
CA PHE A 282 13.96 6.57 -0.69
C PHE A 282 13.85 7.96 -1.34
N PHE A 283 13.09 8.89 -0.76
CA PHE A 283 12.99 10.27 -1.22
C PHE A 283 13.84 11.19 -0.33
N PRO A 284 14.77 11.96 -0.90
CA PRO A 284 15.60 12.91 -0.13
C PRO A 284 14.77 14.12 0.33
N ASP A 285 15.33 14.92 1.26
CA ASP A 285 14.63 16.07 1.86
C ASP A 285 14.51 17.31 0.98
N GLU A 286 15.32 17.40 -0.06
CA GLU A 286 15.34 18.56 -0.98
C GLU A 286 14.41 18.32 -2.16
N TRP A 287 13.37 19.16 -2.27
CA TRP A 287 12.33 19.14 -3.32
C TRP A 287 12.40 20.37 -4.21
#